data_9f7f8a03129a8b97be05f0a612a11fd1
#
_entry.id   9f7f8a03129a8b97be05f0a612a11fd1
#
_cell.length_a   1.000
_cell.length_b   1.000
_cell.length_c   1.000
_cell.angle_alpha   90.00
_cell.angle_beta   90.00
_cell.angle_gamma   90.00
#
_symmetry.space_group_name_H-M   'P 1'
#
loop_
_entity.id
_entity.type
_entity.pdbx_description
1 polymer ?
#
loop_
_entity_poly.entity_id
_entity_poly.type
_entity_poly.pdbx_seq_one_letter_code
_entity_poly.pdbx_strand_id
1 'polypeptide(L)'
;FNLTILPQDIWMVSLLLLILAMTLFAVTSVASRVFCGYFCFQTAWVDLFTWIEGKLQGNPSQRHKLDAAPWSSDKIIKKVSKHIVWLLVAVLTGISATIWFEDAYQYWHDLTHFSLSLLETVTLVTFTLGTYGLAGFMREQVCLWLCPYARIQAVMADSQTILPAYDVKRGEPRGKIRRGRGWYARRLH
;
A
#
# COMPACT_ATOMS: atom_id res chain seq x y z
N PHE A 1 -14.49 -28.03 5.14
CA PHE A 1 -13.23 -28.65 4.70
C PHE A 1 -12.31 -28.71 5.91
N ASN A 2 -12.26 -29.86 6.62
CA ASN A 2 -11.26 -30.08 7.70
C ASN A 2 -9.94 -30.51 7.04
N LEU A 3 -9.11 -29.54 6.66
CA LEU A 3 -7.76 -29.79 6.19
C LEU A 3 -6.82 -29.68 7.39
N THR A 4 -6.54 -30.79 8.04
CA THR A 4 -5.52 -30.86 9.10
C THR A 4 -4.17 -31.06 8.45
N ILE A 5 -3.34 -30.00 8.46
CA ILE A 5 -1.95 -30.08 7.98
C ILE A 5 -1.13 -30.72 9.08
N LEU A 6 -0.63 -31.93 8.83
CA LEU A 6 0.25 -32.64 9.73
C LEU A 6 1.71 -32.14 9.55
N PRO A 7 2.56 -32.24 10.58
CA PRO A 7 3.97 -31.83 10.48
C PRO A 7 4.74 -32.51 9.35
N GLN A 8 4.32 -33.68 8.92
CA GLN A 8 4.90 -34.43 7.80
C GLN A 8 4.61 -33.82 6.43
N ASP A 9 3.59 -32.93 6.32
CA ASP A 9 3.21 -32.27 5.06
C ASP A 9 3.97 -30.96 4.83
N ILE A 10 4.88 -30.60 5.74
CA ILE A 10 5.66 -29.34 5.70
C ILE A 10 6.52 -29.25 4.43
N TRP A 11 6.94 -30.38 3.87
CA TRP A 11 7.71 -30.41 2.63
C TRP A 11 6.87 -29.97 1.42
N MET A 12 5.56 -30.25 1.39
CA MET A 12 4.65 -29.76 0.34
C MET A 12 4.52 -28.25 0.40
N VAL A 13 4.39 -27.69 1.61
CA VAL A 13 4.35 -26.24 1.81
C VAL A 13 5.68 -25.60 1.38
N SER A 14 6.81 -26.24 1.70
CA SER A 14 8.13 -25.77 1.29
C SER A 14 8.30 -25.76 -0.23
N LEU A 15 7.84 -26.80 -0.92
CA LEU A 15 7.84 -26.87 -2.39
C LEU A 15 6.95 -25.79 -3.00
N LEU A 16 5.76 -25.60 -2.46
CA LEU A 16 4.84 -24.57 -2.92
C LEU A 16 5.45 -23.18 -2.78
N LEU A 17 6.04 -22.88 -1.63
CA LEU A 17 6.72 -21.60 -1.38
C LEU A 17 7.91 -21.39 -2.32
N LEU A 18 8.68 -22.46 -2.59
CA LEU A 18 9.81 -22.41 -3.52
C LEU A 18 9.35 -22.12 -4.96
N ILE A 19 8.30 -22.77 -5.42
CA ILE A 19 7.71 -22.53 -6.75
C ILE A 19 7.18 -21.07 -6.82
N LEU A 20 6.50 -20.62 -5.78
CA LEU A 20 5.97 -19.25 -5.71
C LEU A 20 7.11 -18.23 -5.74
N ALA A 21 8.19 -18.46 -5.00
CA ALA A 21 9.37 -17.61 -4.99
C ALA A 21 10.04 -17.57 -6.38
N MET A 22 10.26 -18.72 -7.01
CA MET A 22 10.85 -18.79 -8.36
C MET A 22 9.98 -18.10 -9.41
N THR A 23 8.67 -18.27 -9.32
CA THR A 23 7.73 -17.57 -10.20
C THR A 23 7.79 -16.06 -9.99
N LEU A 24 7.87 -15.61 -8.74
CA LEU A 24 8.03 -14.21 -8.41
C LEU A 24 9.32 -13.63 -9.00
N PHE A 25 10.43 -14.34 -8.87
CA PHE A 25 11.71 -13.92 -9.45
C PHE A 25 11.65 -13.87 -10.98
N ALA A 26 11.07 -14.87 -11.62
CA ALA A 26 10.90 -14.90 -13.08
C ALA A 26 10.03 -13.74 -13.59
N VAL A 27 8.92 -13.46 -12.95
CA VAL A 27 8.04 -12.33 -13.31
C VAL A 27 8.75 -11.00 -13.08
N THR A 28 9.51 -10.87 -12.01
CA THR A 28 10.21 -9.62 -11.66
C THR A 28 11.35 -9.32 -12.63
N SER A 29 12.04 -10.34 -13.15
CA SER A 29 13.11 -10.14 -14.14
C SER A 29 12.58 -9.63 -15.48
N VAL A 30 11.37 -10.03 -15.87
CA VAL A 30 10.72 -9.57 -17.12
C VAL A 30 10.05 -8.22 -16.94
N ALA A 31 9.28 -8.05 -15.88
CA ALA A 31 8.46 -6.86 -15.62
C ALA A 31 8.64 -6.41 -14.16
N SER A 32 9.64 -5.57 -13.95
CA SER A 32 10.20 -5.31 -12.62
C SER A 32 9.19 -4.81 -11.57
N ARG A 33 8.16 -4.08 -11.97
CA ARG A 33 7.21 -3.46 -11.01
C ARG A 33 5.83 -4.11 -10.94
N VAL A 34 5.63 -5.27 -11.57
CA VAL A 34 4.31 -5.93 -11.56
C VAL A 34 3.90 -6.33 -10.16
N PHE A 35 4.78 -6.96 -9.40
CA PHE A 35 4.47 -7.35 -8.03
C PHE A 35 4.15 -6.14 -7.14
N CYS A 36 4.98 -5.10 -7.19
CA CYS A 36 4.76 -3.88 -6.40
C CYS A 36 3.48 -3.14 -6.78
N GLY A 37 3.06 -3.20 -8.05
CA GLY A 37 1.86 -2.52 -8.53
C GLY A 37 0.55 -3.24 -8.26
N TYR A 38 0.55 -4.58 -8.23
CA TYR A 38 -0.69 -5.36 -8.19
C TYR A 38 -0.83 -6.27 -6.97
N PHE A 39 0.26 -6.78 -6.43
CA PHE A 39 0.23 -7.78 -5.35
C PHE A 39 0.78 -7.27 -4.02
N CYS A 40 1.43 -6.11 -4.02
CA CYS A 40 2.01 -5.57 -2.82
C CYS A 40 0.93 -5.04 -1.87
N PHE A 41 0.90 -5.58 -0.67
CA PHE A 41 -0.02 -5.17 0.39
C PHE A 41 0.10 -3.66 0.71
N GLN A 42 1.31 -3.13 0.78
CA GLN A 42 1.55 -1.70 1.02
C GLN A 42 0.90 -0.83 -0.07
N THR A 43 1.01 -1.22 -1.34
CA THR A 43 0.42 -0.47 -2.46
C THR A 43 -1.11 -0.44 -2.35
N ALA A 44 -1.73 -1.58 -2.03
CA ALA A 44 -3.18 -1.66 -1.86
C ALA A 44 -3.68 -0.70 -0.77
N TRP A 45 -3.00 -0.65 0.38
CA TRP A 45 -3.35 0.26 1.47
C TRP A 45 -3.09 1.73 1.11
N VAL A 46 -1.98 2.04 0.47
CA VAL A 46 -1.66 3.40 0.01
C VAL A 46 -2.69 3.88 -1.00
N ASP A 47 -3.11 3.03 -1.92
CA ASP A 47 -4.15 3.37 -2.92
C ASP A 47 -5.50 3.61 -2.25
N LEU A 48 -5.89 2.77 -1.29
CA LEU A 48 -7.11 2.95 -0.51
C LEU A 48 -7.10 4.29 0.25
N PHE A 49 -6.01 4.59 0.96
CA PHE A 49 -5.86 5.83 1.71
C PHE A 49 -5.87 7.06 0.79
N THR A 50 -5.22 6.96 -0.37
CA THR A 50 -5.19 8.02 -1.38
C THR A 50 -6.57 8.23 -2.02
N TRP A 51 -7.31 7.16 -2.25
CA TRP A 51 -8.68 7.22 -2.74
C TRP A 51 -9.62 7.92 -1.74
N ILE A 52 -9.55 7.56 -0.46
CA ILE A 52 -10.29 8.23 0.63
C ILE A 52 -9.96 9.73 0.65
N GLU A 53 -8.67 10.06 0.58
CA GLU A 53 -8.19 11.43 0.56
C GLU A 53 -8.73 12.19 -0.67
N GLY A 54 -8.77 11.55 -1.83
CA GLY A 54 -9.34 12.09 -3.05
C GLY A 54 -10.84 12.39 -2.95
N LYS A 55 -11.57 11.54 -2.22
CA LYS A 55 -13.00 11.73 -1.98
C LYS A 55 -13.30 12.86 -1.00
N LEU A 56 -12.52 12.98 0.08
CA LEU A 56 -12.76 13.95 1.15
C LEU A 56 -12.17 15.34 0.86
N GLN A 57 -10.98 15.39 0.26
CA GLN A 57 -10.25 16.64 0.02
C GLN A 57 -10.20 17.05 -1.45
N GLY A 58 -10.66 16.16 -2.36
CA GLY A 58 -10.67 16.40 -3.79
C GLY A 58 -9.33 16.10 -4.48
N ASN A 59 -9.18 16.61 -5.70
CA ASN A 59 -8.03 16.38 -6.56
C ASN A 59 -6.73 16.96 -5.97
N PRO A 60 -5.54 16.44 -6.36
CA PRO A 60 -4.25 16.91 -5.84
C PRO A 60 -4.05 18.42 -5.89
N SER A 61 -4.53 19.08 -6.95
CA SER A 61 -4.48 20.55 -7.08
C SER A 61 -5.38 21.27 -6.06
N GLN A 62 -6.52 20.68 -5.70
CA GLN A 62 -7.43 21.22 -4.69
C GLN A 62 -6.84 21.04 -3.29
N ARG A 63 -6.21 19.88 -3.04
CA ARG A 63 -5.50 19.60 -1.78
C ARG A 63 -4.37 20.60 -1.53
N HIS A 64 -3.56 20.86 -2.56
CA HIS A 64 -2.48 21.85 -2.46
C HIS A 64 -3.02 23.26 -2.16
N LYS A 65 -4.13 23.65 -2.77
CA LYS A 65 -4.80 24.92 -2.46
C LYS A 65 -5.37 24.95 -1.05
N LEU A 66 -5.98 23.85 -0.59
CA LEU A 66 -6.49 23.70 0.75
C LEU A 66 -5.36 23.80 1.80
N ASP A 67 -4.21 23.23 1.52
CA ASP A 67 -3.05 23.27 2.41
C ASP A 67 -2.45 24.68 2.51
N ALA A 68 -2.42 25.41 1.41
CA ALA A 68 -1.94 26.80 1.36
C ALA A 68 -2.93 27.82 1.94
N ALA A 69 -4.22 27.48 2.05
CA ALA A 69 -5.25 28.37 2.59
C ALA A 69 -5.08 28.61 4.09
N PRO A 70 -5.49 29.76 4.62
CA PRO A 70 -5.48 30.03 6.06
C PRO A 70 -6.41 29.04 6.79
N TRP A 71 -6.22 28.94 8.10
CA TRP A 71 -7.05 28.07 8.94
C TRP A 71 -8.50 28.50 8.89
N SER A 72 -9.36 27.65 8.33
CA SER A 72 -10.81 27.81 8.23
C SER A 72 -11.49 26.57 8.76
N SER A 73 -12.74 26.73 9.24
CA SER A 73 -13.56 25.59 9.72
C SER A 73 -13.65 24.49 8.67
N ASP A 74 -13.81 24.84 7.41
CA ASP A 74 -13.86 23.90 6.27
C ASP A 74 -12.57 23.08 6.12
N LYS A 75 -11.42 23.72 6.34
CA LYS A 75 -10.11 23.05 6.30
C LYS A 75 -9.97 22.06 7.45
N ILE A 76 -10.39 22.46 8.65
CA ILE A 76 -10.32 21.62 9.85
C ILE A 76 -11.22 20.40 9.67
N ILE A 77 -12.47 20.59 9.27
CA ILE A 77 -13.44 19.50 9.06
C ILE A 77 -12.91 18.49 8.05
N LYS A 78 -12.42 18.92 6.89
CA LYS A 78 -11.87 18.03 5.86
C LYS A 78 -10.63 17.27 6.32
N LYS A 79 -9.75 17.91 7.09
CA LYS A 79 -8.56 17.23 7.64
C LYS A 79 -8.93 16.24 8.73
N VAL A 80 -9.79 16.62 9.66
CA VAL A 80 -10.23 15.74 10.74
C VAL A 80 -10.98 14.53 10.17
N SER A 81 -11.94 14.75 9.27
CA SER A 81 -12.69 13.66 8.62
C SER A 81 -11.75 12.66 7.91
N LYS A 82 -10.72 13.15 7.22
CA LYS A 82 -9.71 12.29 6.61
C LYS A 82 -9.03 11.37 7.65
N HIS A 83 -8.54 11.95 8.74
CA HIS A 83 -7.85 11.18 9.77
C HIS A 83 -8.76 10.21 10.52
N ILE A 84 -10.04 10.59 10.74
CA ILE A 84 -11.05 9.68 11.33
C ILE A 84 -11.25 8.46 10.43
N VAL A 85 -11.47 8.65 9.13
CA VAL A 85 -11.69 7.52 8.20
C VAL A 85 -10.42 6.67 8.06
N TRP A 86 -9.26 7.28 8.01
CA TRP A 86 -7.99 6.56 8.00
C TRP A 86 -7.79 5.71 9.26
N LEU A 87 -8.12 6.27 10.43
CA LEU A 87 -8.04 5.55 11.69
C LEU A 87 -9.04 4.38 11.73
N LEU A 88 -10.27 4.58 11.26
CA LEU A 88 -11.25 3.50 11.15
C LEU A 88 -10.74 2.33 10.31
N VAL A 89 -10.20 2.63 9.13
CA VAL A 89 -9.62 1.59 8.25
C VAL A 89 -8.44 0.90 8.93
N ALA A 90 -7.58 1.66 9.61
CA ALA A 90 -6.44 1.10 10.32
C ALA A 90 -6.86 0.19 11.48
N VAL A 91 -7.89 0.57 12.25
CA VAL A 91 -8.45 -0.26 13.33
C VAL A 91 -9.07 -1.54 12.76
N LEU A 92 -9.85 -1.45 11.69
CA LEU A 92 -10.41 -2.64 11.02
C LEU A 92 -9.31 -3.59 10.54
N THR A 93 -8.20 -3.05 10.05
CA THR A 93 -7.03 -3.85 9.66
C THR A 93 -6.39 -4.52 10.88
N GLY A 94 -6.25 -3.79 11.98
CA GLY A 94 -5.72 -4.34 13.23
C GLY A 94 -6.60 -5.47 13.78
N ILE A 95 -7.92 -5.29 13.80
CA ILE A 95 -8.88 -6.32 14.19
C ILE A 95 -8.75 -7.56 13.28
N SER A 96 -8.74 -7.35 11.96
CA SER A 96 -8.58 -8.47 11.02
C SER A 96 -7.27 -9.22 11.21
N ALA A 97 -6.18 -8.52 11.48
CA ALA A 97 -4.89 -9.13 11.74
C ALA A 97 -4.88 -9.95 13.03
N THR A 98 -5.53 -9.46 14.09
CA THR A 98 -5.60 -10.19 15.39
C THR A 98 -6.42 -11.48 15.27
N ILE A 99 -7.55 -11.44 14.56
CA ILE A 99 -8.41 -12.62 14.31
C ILE A 99 -7.68 -13.75 13.55
N TRP A 100 -6.61 -13.46 12.81
CA TRP A 100 -5.82 -14.51 12.16
C TRP A 100 -5.00 -15.38 13.15
N PHE A 101 -4.75 -14.87 14.33
CA PHE A 101 -3.94 -15.55 15.36
C PHE A 101 -4.77 -16.06 16.54
N GLU A 102 -6.01 -15.59 16.67
CA GLU A 102 -6.91 -15.92 17.79
C GLU A 102 -8.25 -16.44 17.27
N ASP A 103 -9.01 -17.11 18.16
CA ASP A 103 -10.36 -17.55 17.82
C ASP A 103 -11.29 -16.34 17.66
N ALA A 104 -11.90 -16.19 16.48
CA ALA A 104 -12.72 -15.04 16.12
C ALA A 104 -13.87 -14.79 17.10
N TYR A 105 -14.51 -15.87 17.63
CA TYR A 105 -15.62 -15.74 18.57
C TYR A 105 -15.17 -15.24 19.93
N GLN A 106 -14.06 -15.77 20.43
CA GLN A 106 -13.50 -15.38 21.73
C GLN A 106 -13.00 -13.94 21.65
N TYR A 107 -12.23 -13.60 20.59
CA TYR A 107 -11.74 -12.25 20.37
C TYR A 107 -12.85 -11.21 20.29
N TRP A 108 -13.97 -11.53 19.60
CA TRP A 108 -15.11 -10.63 19.51
C TRP A 108 -15.80 -10.41 20.84
N HIS A 109 -15.94 -11.49 21.65
CA HIS A 109 -16.46 -11.41 23.00
C HIS A 109 -15.57 -10.52 23.89
N ASP A 110 -14.26 -10.74 23.85
CA ASP A 110 -13.30 -10.02 24.67
C ASP A 110 -13.18 -8.55 24.26
N LEU A 111 -13.30 -8.26 22.96
CA LEU A 111 -13.35 -6.90 22.45
C LEU A 111 -14.58 -6.13 22.94
N THR A 112 -15.75 -6.78 22.97
CA THR A 112 -17.01 -6.14 23.42
C THR A 112 -17.06 -5.96 24.94
N HIS A 113 -16.39 -6.81 25.70
CA HIS A 113 -16.31 -6.74 27.17
C HIS A 113 -15.07 -6.01 27.70
N PHE A 114 -14.23 -5.47 26.82
CA PHE A 114 -12.96 -4.82 27.18
C PHE A 114 -12.02 -5.71 28.03
N SER A 115 -12.06 -7.02 27.79
CA SER A 115 -11.27 -8.03 28.49
C SER A 115 -10.11 -8.59 27.66
N LEU A 116 -9.61 -7.79 26.70
CA LEU A 116 -8.52 -8.18 25.81
C LEU A 116 -7.25 -8.56 26.60
N SER A 117 -6.62 -9.65 26.22
CA SER A 117 -5.32 -10.04 26.76
C SER A 117 -4.23 -9.03 26.33
N LEU A 118 -3.11 -9.06 27.04
CA LEU A 118 -1.96 -8.20 26.69
C LEU A 118 -1.50 -8.43 25.26
N LEU A 119 -1.46 -9.69 24.81
CA LEU A 119 -1.01 -10.06 23.47
C LEU A 119 -1.96 -9.51 22.39
N GLU A 120 -3.26 -9.69 22.55
CA GLU A 120 -4.28 -9.16 21.65
C GLU A 120 -4.22 -7.64 21.53
N THR A 121 -4.09 -6.97 22.67
CA THR A 121 -3.98 -5.51 22.73
C THR A 121 -2.73 -5.02 22.02
N VAL A 122 -1.57 -5.62 22.26
CA VAL A 122 -0.30 -5.26 21.61
C VAL A 122 -0.38 -5.50 20.11
N THR A 123 -0.95 -6.62 19.69
CA THR A 123 -1.14 -6.94 18.25
C THR A 123 -2.06 -5.93 17.58
N LEU A 124 -3.24 -5.69 18.18
CA LEU A 124 -4.19 -4.70 17.65
C LEU A 124 -3.56 -3.32 17.51
N VAL A 125 -2.91 -2.82 18.54
CA VAL A 125 -2.29 -1.49 18.54
C VAL A 125 -1.15 -1.43 17.53
N THR A 126 -0.30 -2.44 17.44
CA THR A 126 0.84 -2.48 16.53
C THR A 126 0.37 -2.46 15.07
N PHE A 127 -0.60 -3.28 14.71
CA PHE A 127 -1.14 -3.30 13.33
C PHE A 127 -1.91 -2.03 13.00
N THR A 128 -2.66 -1.48 13.94
CA THR A 128 -3.38 -0.21 13.75
C THR A 128 -2.41 0.95 13.52
N LEU A 129 -1.44 1.14 14.41
CA LEU A 129 -0.45 2.20 14.28
C LEU A 129 0.46 1.99 13.07
N GLY A 130 0.84 0.74 12.79
CA GLY A 130 1.61 0.37 11.61
C GLY A 130 0.87 0.75 10.33
N THR A 131 -0.37 0.32 10.17
CA THR A 131 -1.17 0.64 8.97
C THR A 131 -1.39 2.15 8.84
N TYR A 132 -1.77 2.82 9.92
CA TYR A 132 -1.98 4.26 9.92
C TYR A 132 -0.70 5.04 9.57
N GLY A 133 0.42 4.68 10.16
CA GLY A 133 1.72 5.34 9.93
C GLY A 133 2.30 5.05 8.55
N LEU A 134 2.37 3.76 8.18
CA LEU A 134 3.03 3.34 6.94
C LEU A 134 2.20 3.71 5.69
N ALA A 135 0.89 3.50 5.71
CA ALA A 135 0.04 3.84 4.57
C ALA A 135 -0.35 5.32 4.53
N GLY A 136 -0.53 5.97 5.67
CA GLY A 136 -0.92 7.37 5.74
C GLY A 136 0.24 8.34 5.48
N PHE A 137 1.37 8.15 6.17
CA PHE A 137 2.47 9.12 6.17
C PHE A 137 3.69 8.65 5.38
N MET A 138 4.08 7.37 5.51
CA MET A 138 5.33 6.85 4.94
C MET A 138 5.13 6.14 3.59
N ARG A 139 4.15 6.51 2.81
CA ARG A 139 3.71 5.86 1.56
C ARG A 139 4.86 5.29 0.72
N GLU A 140 5.65 6.16 0.09
CA GLU A 140 6.78 5.77 -0.77
C GLU A 140 8.04 5.45 0.03
N GLN A 141 8.17 5.99 1.25
CA GLN A 141 9.33 5.81 2.11
C GLN A 141 9.51 4.34 2.51
N VAL A 142 8.40 3.62 2.73
CA VAL A 142 8.44 2.18 3.03
C VAL A 142 9.12 1.39 1.92
N CYS A 143 8.79 1.70 0.66
CA CYS A 143 9.40 1.02 -0.50
C CYS A 143 10.87 1.38 -0.67
N LEU A 144 11.25 2.64 -0.36
CA LEU A 144 12.63 3.12 -0.53
C LEU A 144 13.57 2.64 0.57
N TRP A 145 13.09 2.58 1.83
CA TRP A 145 13.96 2.38 2.99
C TRP A 145 13.74 1.05 3.71
N LEU A 146 12.49 0.61 3.85
CA LEU A 146 12.14 -0.57 4.64
C LEU A 146 12.02 -1.85 3.80
N CYS A 147 11.66 -1.74 2.52
CA CYS A 147 11.34 -2.91 1.71
C CYS A 147 12.61 -3.59 1.15
N PRO A 148 12.99 -4.79 1.64
CA PRO A 148 14.14 -5.50 1.10
C PRO A 148 13.91 -5.96 -0.34
N TYR A 149 12.65 -6.27 -0.71
CA TYR A 149 12.29 -6.68 -2.05
C TYR A 149 12.57 -5.60 -3.10
N ALA A 150 12.31 -4.33 -2.78
CA ALA A 150 12.60 -3.23 -3.70
C ALA A 150 14.10 -3.12 -4.03
N ARG A 151 14.97 -3.48 -3.09
CA ARG A 151 16.42 -3.53 -3.29
C ARG A 151 16.84 -4.70 -4.16
N ILE A 152 16.31 -5.89 -3.90
CA ILE A 152 16.55 -7.09 -4.71
C ILE A 152 16.08 -6.85 -6.14
N GLN A 153 14.89 -6.29 -6.32
CA GLN A 153 14.32 -5.95 -7.61
C GLN A 153 15.21 -4.97 -8.41
N ALA A 154 15.79 -3.98 -7.74
CA ALA A 154 16.68 -3.03 -8.40
C ALA A 154 17.95 -3.68 -8.96
N VAL A 155 18.47 -4.72 -8.29
CA VAL A 155 19.66 -5.48 -8.75
C VAL A 155 19.30 -6.44 -9.90
N MET A 156 18.04 -6.93 -9.92
CA MET A 156 17.56 -7.86 -10.95
C MET A 156 17.15 -7.17 -12.26
N ALA A 157 16.96 -5.85 -12.24
CA ALA A 157 16.58 -5.11 -13.43
C ALA A 157 17.75 -5.00 -14.42
N ASP A 158 17.53 -5.48 -15.65
CA ASP A 158 18.47 -5.40 -16.77
C ASP A 158 17.96 -4.43 -17.84
N SER A 159 18.78 -4.15 -18.85
CA SER A 159 18.45 -3.29 -20.01
C SER A 159 17.22 -3.77 -20.80
N GLN A 160 16.89 -5.05 -20.72
CA GLN A 160 15.71 -5.66 -21.37
C GLN A 160 14.47 -5.71 -20.47
N THR A 161 14.58 -5.38 -19.20
CA THR A 161 13.47 -5.42 -18.25
C THR A 161 12.48 -4.30 -18.56
N ILE A 162 11.20 -4.65 -18.67
CA ILE A 162 10.12 -3.68 -18.86
C ILE A 162 9.90 -2.90 -17.57
N LEU A 163 10.21 -1.62 -17.62
CA LEU A 163 10.11 -0.76 -16.46
C LEU A 163 9.50 0.60 -16.87
N PRO A 164 8.51 1.12 -16.15
CA PRO A 164 8.01 2.47 -16.37
C PRO A 164 9.07 3.48 -15.95
N ALA A 165 9.71 4.12 -16.92
CA ALA A 165 10.73 5.13 -16.70
C ALA A 165 10.38 6.44 -17.42
N TYR A 166 10.88 7.54 -16.86
CA TYR A 166 10.78 8.84 -17.51
C TYR A 166 11.85 8.97 -18.60
N ASP A 167 11.44 9.18 -19.83
CA ASP A 167 12.36 9.41 -20.94
C ASP A 167 12.73 10.91 -21.03
N VAL A 168 13.91 11.24 -20.53
CA VAL A 168 14.44 12.61 -20.54
C VAL A 168 14.66 13.12 -21.96
N LYS A 169 15.05 12.26 -22.90
CA LYS A 169 15.32 12.62 -24.29
C LYS A 169 14.04 12.96 -25.05
N ARG A 170 12.94 12.34 -24.68
CA ARG A 170 11.62 12.59 -25.25
C ARG A 170 11.02 13.93 -24.82
N GLY A 171 11.55 14.55 -23.77
CA GLY A 171 11.11 15.85 -23.30
C GLY A 171 9.64 15.88 -22.91
N GLU A 172 9.18 14.85 -22.19
CA GLU A 172 7.79 14.79 -21.71
C GLU A 172 7.50 15.97 -20.79
N PRO A 173 6.47 16.80 -21.10
CA PRO A 173 6.14 17.91 -20.23
C PRO A 173 5.48 17.38 -18.97
N ARG A 174 6.11 17.59 -17.84
CA ARG A 174 5.48 17.43 -16.53
C ARG A 174 4.46 18.55 -16.31
N GLY A 175 3.33 18.49 -17.00
CA GLY A 175 2.31 19.53 -16.90
C GLY A 175 1.02 19.14 -17.58
N LYS A 176 -0.02 19.99 -17.42
CA LYS A 176 -1.28 19.78 -18.11
C LYS A 176 -1.06 19.72 -19.62
N ILE A 177 -1.51 18.63 -20.26
CA ILE A 177 -1.58 18.52 -21.72
C ILE A 177 -2.49 19.63 -22.19
N ARG A 178 -1.95 20.62 -22.91
CA ARG A 178 -2.78 21.65 -23.57
C ARG A 178 -3.57 20.98 -24.69
N ARG A 179 -4.90 21.05 -24.62
CA ARG A 179 -5.79 20.62 -25.69
C ARG A 179 -5.33 21.29 -26.96
N GLY A 180 -4.94 20.51 -28.00
CA GLY A 180 -4.59 21.02 -29.32
C GLY A 180 -3.17 20.79 -29.81
N ARG A 181 -2.24 20.31 -28.99
CA ARG A 181 -0.93 19.85 -29.46
C ARG A 181 -0.82 18.34 -29.25
N GLY A 182 -1.06 17.59 -30.31
CA GLY A 182 -0.90 16.16 -30.32
C GLY A 182 0.54 15.77 -29.95
N TRP A 183 0.67 14.62 -29.33
CA TRP A 183 1.92 13.97 -28.90
C TRP A 183 3.05 14.00 -29.96
N TYR A 184 2.68 14.08 -31.25
CA TYR A 184 3.59 14.02 -32.38
C TYR A 184 4.21 15.37 -32.77
N ALA A 185 3.68 16.49 -32.34
CA ALA A 185 4.15 17.81 -32.77
C ALA A 185 5.44 18.27 -32.07
N ARG A 186 5.96 17.53 -31.11
CA ARG A 186 7.17 17.88 -30.35
C ARG A 186 8.41 17.03 -30.69
N ARG A 187 8.33 16.17 -31.69
CA ARG A 187 9.46 15.34 -32.15
C ARG A 187 10.38 16.02 -33.17
N LEU A 188 10.14 17.28 -33.53
CA LEU A 188 10.80 17.94 -34.66
C LEU A 188 11.49 19.27 -34.31
N HIS A 189 11.78 19.50 -33.01
CA HIS A 189 12.67 20.64 -32.68
C HIS A 189 13.67 20.22 -31.64
#